data_577ee447f9bbd23d6cf46cd76049876c
#
_entry.id   577ee447f9bbd23d6cf46cd76049876c
#
_cell.length_a   1.000
_cell.length_b   1.000
_cell.length_c   1.000
_cell.angle_alpha   90.00
_cell.angle_beta   90.00
_cell.angle_gamma   90.00
#
_symmetry.space_group_name_H-M   'P 1'
#
loop_
_entity.id
_entity.type
_entity.pdbx_description
1 polymer ?
#
loop_
_entity_poly.entity_id
_entity_poly.type
_entity_poly.pdbx_seq_one_letter_code
_entity_poly.pdbx_strand_id
1 'polypeptide(L)'
;MAVLWLAVAAFAIGTEGFVIAGLLPVIATDMQISVTATGQLVTAYALTYALGSPILAVTFTNLDRRNLLILALCCFIAGNLLAVVAGSFPMLLASRTVMALGAGLFMPTAIGVAVAIASPERRGRAIALVTSGMTVATVLGVPIGSLIGDRYGWRATFALVAVLGAFALAGLLFGLPGGLPRSTATLGQRLAVARHRAVLYALATTALWATGGLTVFTYLSVPLRGLGFNAYDISLALLVFGCAAAIGNMLGGLLSDRIGHVPTASLGLATSALALILQSVALKFAAPEHARTIMLLLVFCWGIGGWAFYPAQAANLIRLEPQISMIALSLNASAMYLGFAMGGVAGGIVLGVLGPSDLGWIGGCSVAAALALLLFRGWLEVPKLGKIAG
;
A
#
# COMPACT_ATOMS: atom_id res chain seq x y z
N MET A 1 12.55 13.61 -18.55
CA MET A 1 11.81 14.65 -17.80
C MET A 1 10.40 14.20 -17.44
N ALA A 2 9.53 13.80 -18.40
CA ALA A 2 8.13 13.42 -18.12
C ALA A 2 7.99 12.30 -17.05
N VAL A 3 8.81 11.24 -17.10
CA VAL A 3 8.77 10.14 -16.11
C VAL A 3 9.10 10.61 -14.69
N LEU A 4 9.94 11.64 -14.55
CA LEU A 4 10.26 12.23 -13.25
C LEU A 4 9.01 12.88 -12.61
N TRP A 5 8.21 13.61 -13.40
CA TRP A 5 6.96 14.20 -12.89
C TRP A 5 5.93 13.16 -12.48
N LEU A 6 5.90 12.02 -13.19
CA LEU A 6 5.08 10.86 -12.76
C LEU A 6 5.57 10.31 -11.41
N ALA A 7 6.88 10.26 -11.17
CA ALA A 7 7.45 9.85 -9.90
C ALA A 7 7.16 10.84 -8.75
N VAL A 8 7.22 12.15 -9.03
CA VAL A 8 6.84 13.20 -8.04
C VAL A 8 5.36 13.08 -7.65
N ALA A 9 4.47 12.84 -8.62
CA ALA A 9 3.07 12.61 -8.32
C ALA A 9 2.86 11.31 -7.53
N ALA A 10 3.57 10.22 -7.88
CA ALA A 10 3.55 8.97 -7.13
C ALA A 10 4.06 9.16 -5.69
N PHE A 11 5.05 10.03 -5.47
CA PHE A 11 5.52 10.42 -4.14
C PHE A 11 4.42 11.14 -3.34
N ALA A 12 3.72 12.10 -3.94
CA ALA A 12 2.62 12.81 -3.26
C ALA A 12 1.48 11.83 -2.87
N ILE A 13 1.09 10.95 -3.80
CA ILE A 13 0.04 9.94 -3.59
C ILE A 13 0.46 8.92 -2.52
N GLY A 14 1.71 8.46 -2.56
CA GLY A 14 2.22 7.52 -1.57
C GLY A 14 2.32 8.14 -0.17
N THR A 15 2.76 9.39 -0.08
CA THR A 15 2.80 10.13 1.20
C THR A 15 1.40 10.21 1.80
N GLU A 16 0.41 10.63 1.02
CA GLU A 16 -0.98 10.76 1.47
C GLU A 16 -1.57 9.41 1.90
N GLY A 17 -1.34 8.35 1.12
CA GLY A 17 -1.92 7.03 1.37
C GLY A 17 -1.50 6.43 2.72
N PHE A 18 -0.27 6.69 3.17
CA PHE A 18 0.30 6.07 4.36
C PHE A 18 0.49 7.00 5.56
N VAL A 19 0.56 8.32 5.36
CA VAL A 19 0.80 9.29 6.44
C VAL A 19 -0.29 9.29 7.51
N ILE A 20 -1.50 8.89 7.12
CA ILE A 20 -2.67 8.86 8.00
C ILE A 20 -2.43 8.06 9.28
N ALA A 21 -1.64 6.98 9.23
CA ALA A 21 -1.31 6.15 10.39
C ALA A 21 -0.59 6.95 11.50
N GLY A 22 0.24 7.92 11.13
CA GLY A 22 0.89 8.84 12.07
C GLY A 22 -0.05 9.94 12.58
N LEU A 23 -1.09 10.28 11.82
CA LEU A 23 -2.00 11.38 12.11
C LEU A 23 -3.24 10.98 12.92
N LEU A 24 -3.56 9.67 13.03
CA LEU A 24 -4.80 9.21 13.66
C LEU A 24 -5.05 9.81 15.06
N PRO A 25 -4.07 9.83 16.00
CA PRO A 25 -4.32 10.39 17.32
C PRO A 25 -4.57 11.90 17.29
N VAL A 26 -3.91 12.63 16.38
CA VAL A 26 -4.06 14.09 16.24
C VAL A 26 -5.45 14.41 15.68
N ILE A 27 -5.88 13.69 14.64
CA ILE A 27 -7.23 13.84 14.05
C ILE A 27 -8.30 13.46 15.05
N ALA A 28 -8.14 12.35 15.78
CA ALA A 28 -9.09 11.89 16.81
C ALA A 28 -9.33 12.96 17.87
N THR A 29 -8.24 13.58 18.36
CA THR A 29 -8.30 14.65 19.35
C THR A 29 -8.96 15.91 18.81
N ASP A 30 -8.57 16.38 17.62
CA ASP A 30 -9.11 17.61 17.01
C ASP A 30 -10.61 17.47 16.66
N MET A 31 -11.00 16.31 16.13
CA MET A 31 -12.39 16.03 15.74
C MET A 31 -13.27 15.50 16.89
N GLN A 32 -12.73 15.32 18.09
CA GLN A 32 -13.43 14.80 19.28
C GLN A 32 -14.10 13.43 19.02
N ILE A 33 -13.39 12.53 18.31
CA ILE A 33 -13.86 11.18 18.00
C ILE A 33 -12.85 10.12 18.46
N SER A 34 -13.26 8.86 18.50
CA SER A 34 -12.36 7.77 18.86
C SER A 34 -11.29 7.54 17.80
N VAL A 35 -10.11 7.05 18.21
CA VAL A 35 -9.04 6.63 17.28
C VAL A 35 -9.54 5.51 16.34
N THR A 36 -10.41 4.64 16.85
CA THR A 36 -11.06 3.58 16.06
C THR A 36 -11.91 4.15 14.92
N ALA A 37 -12.73 5.18 15.22
CA ALA A 37 -13.51 5.87 14.19
C ALA A 37 -12.60 6.56 13.18
N THR A 38 -11.52 7.21 13.63
CA THR A 38 -10.55 7.86 12.76
C THR A 38 -9.86 6.87 11.82
N GLY A 39 -9.62 5.63 12.24
CA GLY A 39 -9.08 4.57 11.40
C GLY A 39 -9.94 4.23 10.18
N GLN A 40 -11.25 4.55 10.18
CA GLN A 40 -12.12 4.38 9.02
C GLN A 40 -11.72 5.29 7.84
N LEU A 41 -10.90 6.31 8.06
CA LEU A 41 -10.30 7.11 6.99
C LEU A 41 -9.39 6.26 6.09
N VAL A 42 -8.67 5.30 6.67
CA VAL A 42 -7.86 4.31 5.92
C VAL A 42 -8.77 3.37 5.14
N THR A 43 -9.80 2.85 5.80
CA THR A 43 -10.80 1.95 5.20
C THR A 43 -11.49 2.60 4.00
N ALA A 44 -11.99 3.83 4.16
CA ALA A 44 -12.68 4.57 3.09
C ALA A 44 -11.77 4.79 1.87
N TYR A 45 -10.53 5.22 2.11
CA TYR A 45 -9.54 5.40 1.04
C TYR A 45 -9.24 4.08 0.33
N ALA A 46 -8.90 3.04 1.09
CA ALA A 46 -8.48 1.77 0.53
C ALA A 46 -9.61 1.06 -0.21
N LEU A 47 -10.83 1.06 0.33
CA LEU A 47 -12.00 0.47 -0.32
C LEU A 47 -12.34 1.22 -1.63
N THR A 48 -12.32 2.54 -1.58
CA THR A 48 -12.55 3.38 -2.77
C THR A 48 -11.49 3.13 -3.85
N TYR A 49 -10.22 3.01 -3.46
CA TYR A 49 -9.15 2.67 -4.40
C TYR A 49 -9.36 1.28 -5.00
N ALA A 50 -9.63 0.26 -4.16
CA ALA A 50 -9.78 -1.14 -4.57
C ALA A 50 -10.90 -1.32 -5.61
N LEU A 51 -12.05 -0.69 -5.38
CA LEU A 51 -13.23 -0.78 -6.25
C LEU A 51 -13.20 0.26 -7.37
N GLY A 52 -12.79 1.49 -7.06
CA GLY A 52 -12.78 2.61 -8.00
C GLY A 52 -11.77 2.44 -9.12
N SER A 53 -10.54 1.98 -8.82
CA SER A 53 -9.49 1.86 -9.83
C SER A 53 -9.88 0.97 -11.03
N PRO A 54 -10.42 -0.25 -10.87
CA PRO A 54 -10.89 -1.06 -11.99
C PRO A 54 -12.06 -0.43 -12.75
N ILE A 55 -13.00 0.20 -12.04
CA ILE A 55 -14.19 0.82 -12.64
C ILE A 55 -13.78 2.03 -13.48
N LEU A 56 -12.98 2.95 -12.91
CA LEU A 56 -12.51 4.15 -13.60
C LEU A 56 -11.63 3.81 -14.81
N ALA A 57 -10.82 2.76 -14.72
CA ALA A 57 -10.01 2.29 -15.84
C ALA A 57 -10.82 1.83 -17.04
N VAL A 58 -12.08 1.38 -16.85
CA VAL A 58 -13.00 0.99 -17.91
C VAL A 58 -13.84 2.18 -18.37
N THR A 59 -14.33 2.99 -17.43
CA THR A 59 -15.20 4.14 -17.72
C THR A 59 -14.51 5.18 -18.58
N PHE A 60 -13.23 5.42 -18.33
CA PHE A 60 -12.44 6.46 -19.02
C PHE A 60 -11.55 5.93 -20.13
N THR A 61 -11.83 4.76 -20.71
CA THR A 61 -11.06 4.18 -21.83
C THR A 61 -10.96 5.09 -23.05
N ASN A 62 -11.95 5.96 -23.28
CA ASN A 62 -12.00 6.87 -24.42
C ASN A 62 -11.13 8.13 -24.25
N LEU A 63 -10.70 8.44 -23.03
CA LEU A 63 -9.85 9.59 -22.77
C LEU A 63 -8.37 9.28 -23.09
N ASP A 64 -7.67 10.29 -23.61
CA ASP A 64 -6.22 10.27 -23.74
C ASP A 64 -5.56 10.13 -22.37
N ARG A 65 -4.50 9.34 -22.28
CA ARG A 65 -3.78 9.07 -21.01
C ARG A 65 -3.24 10.33 -20.34
N ARG A 66 -2.86 11.37 -21.10
CA ARG A 66 -2.46 12.66 -20.54
C ARG A 66 -3.63 13.31 -19.79
N ASN A 67 -4.80 13.35 -20.40
CA ASN A 67 -6.00 13.92 -19.79
C ASN A 67 -6.48 13.13 -18.57
N LEU A 68 -6.29 11.78 -18.59
CA LEU A 68 -6.56 10.93 -17.43
C LEU A 68 -5.64 11.25 -16.25
N LEU A 69 -4.35 11.48 -16.49
CA LEU A 69 -3.39 11.85 -15.44
C LEU A 69 -3.70 13.23 -14.86
N ILE A 70 -4.09 14.19 -15.71
CA ILE A 70 -4.50 15.53 -15.28
C ILE A 70 -5.76 15.43 -14.42
N LEU A 71 -6.79 14.73 -14.89
CA LEU A 71 -8.03 14.51 -14.13
C LEU A 71 -7.76 13.84 -12.78
N ALA A 72 -6.93 12.80 -12.78
CA ALA A 72 -6.55 12.08 -11.57
C ALA A 72 -5.87 12.97 -10.53
N LEU A 73 -4.91 13.81 -10.96
CA LEU A 73 -4.24 14.76 -10.06
C LEU A 73 -5.15 15.90 -9.63
N CYS A 74 -6.02 16.40 -10.50
CA CYS A 74 -7.03 17.41 -10.10
C CYS A 74 -7.96 16.84 -9.01
N CYS A 75 -8.47 15.62 -9.17
CA CYS A 75 -9.27 14.94 -8.14
C CYS A 75 -8.46 14.76 -6.85
N PHE A 76 -7.21 14.31 -6.94
CA PHE A 76 -6.33 14.11 -5.78
C PHE A 76 -6.07 15.42 -5.02
N ILE A 77 -5.77 16.50 -5.73
CA ILE A 77 -5.57 17.84 -5.15
C ILE A 77 -6.86 18.34 -4.52
N ALA A 78 -7.99 18.24 -5.23
CA ALA A 78 -9.31 18.66 -4.72
C ALA A 78 -9.68 17.91 -3.43
N GLY A 79 -9.43 16.59 -3.37
CA GLY A 79 -9.62 15.80 -2.15
C GLY A 79 -8.75 16.27 -0.99
N ASN A 80 -7.47 16.57 -1.24
CA ASN A 80 -6.57 17.11 -0.21
C ASN A 80 -7.01 18.49 0.28
N LEU A 81 -7.41 19.40 -0.63
CA LEU A 81 -7.94 20.70 -0.25
C LEU A 81 -9.27 20.58 0.53
N LEU A 82 -10.12 19.62 0.16
CA LEU A 82 -11.34 19.32 0.92
C LEU A 82 -11.02 18.86 2.35
N ALA A 83 -9.95 18.08 2.55
CA ALA A 83 -9.49 17.70 3.88
C ALA A 83 -9.00 18.91 4.69
N VAL A 84 -8.27 19.86 4.05
CA VAL A 84 -7.80 21.08 4.72
C VAL A 84 -8.94 21.89 5.32
N VAL A 85 -10.07 22.00 4.61
CA VAL A 85 -11.24 22.77 5.04
C VAL A 85 -12.28 21.92 5.78
N ALA A 86 -12.00 20.63 6.02
CA ALA A 86 -12.96 19.73 6.67
C ALA A 86 -13.26 20.16 8.11
N GLY A 87 -14.50 20.56 8.35
CA GLY A 87 -15.04 20.92 9.67
C GLY A 87 -15.78 19.77 10.36
N SER A 88 -15.92 18.60 9.67
CA SER A 88 -16.62 17.43 10.24
C SER A 88 -15.98 16.12 9.74
N PHE A 89 -16.17 15.06 10.51
CA PHE A 89 -15.65 13.74 10.14
C PHE A 89 -16.25 13.18 8.83
N PRO A 90 -17.56 13.31 8.55
CA PRO A 90 -18.11 12.91 7.25
C PRO A 90 -17.48 13.65 6.06
N MET A 91 -17.18 14.95 6.22
CA MET A 91 -16.49 15.72 5.18
C MET A 91 -15.05 15.20 4.96
N LEU A 92 -14.35 14.84 6.05
CA LEU A 92 -13.03 14.24 5.97
C LEU A 92 -13.08 12.84 5.32
N LEU A 93 -14.10 12.02 5.60
CA LEU A 93 -14.34 10.74 4.89
C LEU A 93 -14.59 10.95 3.39
N ALA A 94 -15.40 11.93 3.03
CA ALA A 94 -15.66 12.28 1.63
C ALA A 94 -14.36 12.71 0.92
N SER A 95 -13.51 13.50 1.59
CA SER A 95 -12.21 13.89 1.05
C SER A 95 -11.32 12.69 0.75
N ARG A 96 -11.29 11.69 1.64
CA ARG A 96 -10.54 10.43 1.45
C ARG A 96 -11.03 9.65 0.23
N THR A 97 -12.35 9.63 0.00
CA THR A 97 -12.95 9.01 -1.19
C THR A 97 -12.49 9.71 -2.47
N VAL A 98 -12.54 11.05 -2.50
CA VAL A 98 -12.10 11.83 -3.67
C VAL A 98 -10.61 11.62 -3.95
N MET A 99 -9.75 11.67 -2.92
CA MET A 99 -8.31 11.39 -3.07
C MET A 99 -8.05 9.99 -3.64
N ALA A 100 -8.76 8.98 -3.13
CA ALA A 100 -8.59 7.59 -3.54
C ALA A 100 -9.01 7.34 -4.99
N LEU A 101 -10.07 8.01 -5.49
CA LEU A 101 -10.45 7.97 -6.91
C LEU A 101 -9.32 8.53 -7.78
N GLY A 102 -8.74 9.68 -7.38
CA GLY A 102 -7.60 10.27 -8.06
C GLY A 102 -6.39 9.33 -8.07
N ALA A 103 -6.00 8.81 -6.92
CA ALA A 103 -4.86 7.90 -6.77
C ALA A 103 -5.04 6.59 -7.56
N GLY A 104 -6.25 6.00 -7.50
CA GLY A 104 -6.60 4.75 -8.19
C GLY A 104 -6.62 4.88 -9.71
N LEU A 105 -6.91 6.08 -10.23
CA LEU A 105 -6.82 6.39 -11.65
C LEU A 105 -5.39 6.72 -12.07
N PHE A 106 -4.63 7.42 -11.21
CA PHE A 106 -3.29 7.89 -11.51
C PHE A 106 -2.28 6.76 -11.68
N MET A 107 -2.13 5.88 -10.69
CA MET A 107 -1.00 4.93 -10.64
C MET A 107 -0.96 3.96 -11.84
N PRO A 108 -2.05 3.27 -12.23
CA PRO A 108 -2.04 2.41 -13.41
C PRO A 108 -1.79 3.18 -14.70
N THR A 109 -2.35 4.40 -14.81
CA THR A 109 -2.18 5.27 -15.99
C THR A 109 -0.73 5.76 -16.09
N ALA A 110 -0.11 6.16 -14.99
CA ALA A 110 1.27 6.63 -14.92
C ALA A 110 2.27 5.54 -15.35
N ILE A 111 2.09 4.31 -14.88
CA ILE A 111 2.90 3.16 -15.31
C ILE A 111 2.72 2.92 -16.81
N GLY A 112 1.47 2.93 -17.30
CA GLY A 112 1.18 2.76 -18.72
C GLY A 112 1.79 3.85 -19.61
N VAL A 113 1.79 5.11 -19.14
CA VAL A 113 2.44 6.23 -19.83
C VAL A 113 3.97 6.08 -19.82
N ALA A 114 4.55 5.74 -18.66
CA ALA A 114 5.99 5.54 -18.52
C ALA A 114 6.51 4.48 -19.51
N VAL A 115 5.77 3.37 -19.67
CA VAL A 115 6.07 2.31 -20.66
C VAL A 115 5.92 2.82 -22.10
N ALA A 116 4.88 3.64 -22.38
CA ALA A 116 4.60 4.11 -23.74
C ALA A 116 5.63 5.12 -24.25
N ILE A 117 6.19 5.97 -23.38
CA ILE A 117 7.17 7.00 -23.76
C ILE A 117 8.63 6.52 -23.66
N ALA A 118 8.88 5.36 -23.04
CA ALA A 118 10.21 4.79 -22.91
C ALA A 118 10.55 3.87 -24.10
N SER A 119 11.83 3.88 -24.54
CA SER A 119 12.31 2.88 -25.48
C SER A 119 12.21 1.47 -24.90
N PRO A 120 12.07 0.41 -25.72
CA PRO A 120 11.89 -0.97 -25.25
C PRO A 120 12.89 -1.40 -24.17
N GLU A 121 14.17 -1.00 -24.33
CA GLU A 121 15.28 -1.34 -23.42
C GLU A 121 15.19 -0.59 -22.07
N ARG A 122 14.46 0.52 -22.03
CA ARG A 122 14.35 1.38 -20.84
C ARG A 122 13.00 1.30 -20.12
N ARG A 123 12.06 0.47 -20.59
CA ARG A 123 10.72 0.33 -20.00
C ARG A 123 10.77 -0.05 -18.52
N GLY A 124 11.61 -1.03 -18.18
CA GLY A 124 11.80 -1.44 -16.78
C GLY A 124 12.30 -0.29 -15.89
N ARG A 125 13.25 0.51 -16.38
CA ARG A 125 13.76 1.69 -15.65
C ARG A 125 12.71 2.78 -15.50
N ALA A 126 11.86 2.97 -16.50
CA ALA A 126 10.76 3.95 -16.42
C ALA A 126 9.71 3.55 -15.39
N ILE A 127 9.32 2.27 -15.33
CA ILE A 127 8.42 1.73 -14.30
C ILE A 127 9.07 1.90 -12.92
N ALA A 128 10.33 1.48 -12.77
CA ALA A 128 11.06 1.58 -11.52
C ALA A 128 11.15 3.03 -11.01
N LEU A 129 11.34 4.01 -11.90
CA LEU A 129 11.37 5.42 -11.52
C LEU A 129 10.01 5.92 -11.02
N VAL A 130 8.90 5.53 -11.65
CA VAL A 130 7.55 5.89 -11.17
C VAL A 130 7.27 5.25 -9.82
N THR A 131 7.55 3.96 -9.67
CA THR A 131 7.28 3.23 -8.42
C THR A 131 8.24 3.63 -7.29
N SER A 132 9.45 4.10 -7.60
CA SER A 132 10.35 4.66 -6.58
C SER A 132 9.76 5.88 -5.87
N GLY A 133 8.88 6.64 -6.52
CA GLY A 133 8.12 7.71 -5.88
C GLY A 133 7.35 7.21 -4.67
N MET A 134 6.64 6.07 -4.79
CA MET A 134 5.93 5.44 -3.66
C MET A 134 6.88 4.98 -2.55
N THR A 135 8.03 4.39 -2.92
CA THR A 135 9.04 3.95 -1.96
C THR A 135 9.64 5.14 -1.19
N VAL A 136 10.01 6.20 -1.90
CA VAL A 136 10.52 7.43 -1.26
C VAL A 136 9.44 8.07 -0.38
N ALA A 137 8.17 7.98 -0.76
CA ALA A 137 7.06 8.45 0.06
C ALA A 137 6.98 7.72 1.41
N THR A 138 7.13 6.40 1.42
CA THR A 138 7.12 5.63 2.68
C THR A 138 8.34 5.94 3.55
N VAL A 139 9.51 6.18 2.94
CA VAL A 139 10.76 6.49 3.67
C VAL A 139 10.77 7.92 4.22
N LEU A 140 10.40 8.91 3.42
CA LEU A 140 10.52 10.32 3.76
C LEU A 140 9.18 11.03 3.93
N GLY A 141 8.24 10.79 3.01
CA GLY A 141 6.96 11.50 2.98
C GLY A 141 6.12 11.23 4.22
N VAL A 142 6.02 9.97 4.63
CA VAL A 142 5.22 9.57 5.78
C VAL A 142 5.78 10.12 7.10
N PRO A 143 7.07 9.95 7.44
CA PRO A 143 7.63 10.53 8.66
C PRO A 143 7.55 12.06 8.69
N ILE A 144 7.92 12.72 7.60
CA ILE A 144 7.87 14.19 7.50
C ILE A 144 6.43 14.69 7.64
N GLY A 145 5.49 14.06 6.94
CA GLY A 145 4.08 14.42 7.03
C GLY A 145 3.49 14.20 8.43
N SER A 146 3.90 13.14 9.12
CA SER A 146 3.52 12.89 10.51
C SER A 146 4.04 13.98 11.46
N LEU A 147 5.31 14.38 11.32
CA LEU A 147 5.91 15.48 12.10
C LEU A 147 5.22 16.83 11.86
N ILE A 148 4.92 17.14 10.59
CA ILE A 148 4.19 18.36 10.23
C ILE A 148 2.81 18.35 10.84
N GLY A 149 2.11 17.21 10.78
CA GLY A 149 0.76 17.06 11.34
C GLY A 149 0.72 17.18 12.87
N ASP A 150 1.75 16.70 13.55
CA ASP A 150 1.86 16.86 15.01
C ASP A 150 2.15 18.32 15.40
N ARG A 151 3.07 18.99 14.67
CA ARG A 151 3.52 20.35 15.02
C ARG A 151 2.58 21.46 14.57
N TYR A 152 1.98 21.34 13.39
CA TYR A 152 1.17 22.37 12.74
C TYR A 152 -0.30 21.98 12.56
N GLY A 153 -0.69 20.80 13.08
CA GLY A 153 -2.01 20.22 12.89
C GLY A 153 -2.09 19.39 11.58
N TRP A 154 -2.93 18.36 11.62
CA TRP A 154 -3.08 17.39 10.52
C TRP A 154 -3.49 18.04 9.17
N ARG A 155 -4.21 19.18 9.22
CA ARG A 155 -4.57 19.95 8.02
C ARG A 155 -3.37 20.44 7.25
N ALA A 156 -2.28 20.79 7.94
CA ALA A 156 -1.03 21.23 7.30
C ALA A 156 -0.38 20.12 6.48
N THR A 157 -0.51 18.86 6.90
CA THR A 157 -0.02 17.71 6.11
C THR A 157 -0.79 17.57 4.81
N PHE A 158 -2.12 17.66 4.83
CA PHE A 158 -2.93 17.60 3.59
C PHE A 158 -2.67 18.81 2.69
N ALA A 159 -2.45 20.00 3.25
CA ALA A 159 -2.05 21.18 2.49
C ALA A 159 -0.70 20.97 1.78
N LEU A 160 0.30 20.43 2.48
CA LEU A 160 1.60 20.09 1.87
C LEU A 160 1.43 19.09 0.72
N VAL A 161 0.63 18.04 0.91
CA VAL A 161 0.37 17.04 -0.14
C VAL A 161 -0.36 17.65 -1.33
N ALA A 162 -1.32 18.57 -1.09
CA ALA A 162 -1.97 19.32 -2.16
C ALA A 162 -0.98 20.16 -2.99
N VAL A 163 -0.04 20.84 -2.32
CA VAL A 163 1.03 21.60 -2.97
C VAL A 163 1.95 20.69 -3.79
N LEU A 164 2.36 19.54 -3.26
CA LEU A 164 3.16 18.54 -3.98
C LEU A 164 2.41 18.01 -5.20
N GLY A 165 1.12 17.73 -5.06
CA GLY A 165 0.24 17.33 -6.16
C GLY A 165 0.12 18.39 -7.24
N ALA A 166 -0.04 19.66 -6.85
CA ALA A 166 -0.11 20.80 -7.77
C ALA A 166 1.22 21.02 -8.51
N PHE A 167 2.34 20.87 -7.82
CA PHE A 167 3.67 20.94 -8.42
C PHE A 167 3.88 19.81 -9.45
N ALA A 168 3.47 18.59 -9.12
CA ALA A 168 3.51 17.47 -10.05
C ALA A 168 2.58 17.70 -11.26
N LEU A 169 1.38 18.23 -11.03
CA LEU A 169 0.42 18.57 -12.10
C LEU A 169 1.02 19.62 -13.06
N ALA A 170 1.60 20.69 -12.54
CA ALA A 170 2.30 21.68 -13.36
C ALA A 170 3.39 21.02 -14.20
N GLY A 171 4.23 20.18 -13.61
CA GLY A 171 5.26 19.44 -14.33
C GLY A 171 4.73 18.54 -15.44
N LEU A 172 3.60 17.87 -15.23
CA LEU A 172 2.95 17.04 -16.25
C LEU A 172 2.32 17.86 -17.36
N LEU A 173 1.71 19.01 -17.05
CA LEU A 173 1.12 19.90 -18.06
C LEU A 173 2.17 20.39 -19.08
N PHE A 174 3.37 20.72 -18.62
CA PHE A 174 4.46 21.22 -19.47
C PHE A 174 5.35 20.11 -20.02
N GLY A 175 5.47 18.97 -19.33
CA GLY A 175 6.44 17.92 -19.65
C GLY A 175 5.89 16.70 -20.40
N LEU A 176 4.56 16.52 -20.46
CA LEU A 176 3.97 15.32 -21.06
C LEU A 176 3.40 15.63 -22.46
N PRO A 177 3.81 14.88 -23.51
CA PRO A 177 3.24 15.05 -24.83
C PRO A 177 1.76 14.65 -24.87
N GLY A 178 0.98 15.27 -25.76
CA GLY A 178 -0.39 14.85 -26.06
C GLY A 178 -0.42 13.63 -27.00
N GLY A 179 -1.64 13.07 -27.21
CA GLY A 179 -1.86 11.98 -28.16
C GLY A 179 -1.32 10.62 -27.72
N LEU A 180 -1.21 10.38 -26.41
CA LEU A 180 -0.75 9.10 -25.87
C LEU A 180 -1.78 7.99 -26.10
N PRO A 181 -1.33 6.74 -26.39
CA PRO A 181 -2.23 5.62 -26.69
C PRO A 181 -3.25 5.38 -25.56
N ARG A 182 -4.51 5.13 -25.94
CA ARG A 182 -5.59 4.83 -25.01
C ARG A 182 -5.41 3.44 -24.38
N SER A 183 -6.07 3.22 -23.24
CA SER A 183 -6.14 1.88 -22.63
C SER A 183 -7.15 1.03 -23.39
N THR A 184 -6.80 -0.23 -23.68
CA THR A 184 -7.68 -1.17 -24.40
C THR A 184 -8.25 -2.27 -23.50
N ALA A 185 -7.94 -2.27 -22.19
CA ALA A 185 -8.39 -3.32 -21.27
C ALA A 185 -9.89 -3.22 -20.99
N THR A 186 -10.65 -4.24 -21.37
CA THR A 186 -12.09 -4.33 -21.14
C THR A 186 -12.43 -4.95 -19.78
N LEU A 187 -13.63 -4.65 -19.26
CA LEU A 187 -14.14 -5.28 -18.03
C LEU A 187 -14.24 -6.80 -18.16
N GLY A 188 -14.67 -7.28 -19.35
CA GLY A 188 -14.76 -8.72 -19.64
C GLY A 188 -13.42 -9.44 -19.49
N GLN A 189 -12.33 -8.84 -19.96
CA GLN A 189 -10.99 -9.40 -19.79
C GLN A 189 -10.57 -9.45 -18.31
N ARG A 190 -10.94 -8.45 -17.51
CA ARG A 190 -10.67 -8.44 -16.06
C ARG A 190 -11.48 -9.51 -15.32
N LEU A 191 -12.74 -9.69 -15.68
CA LEU A 191 -13.62 -10.73 -15.11
C LEU A 191 -13.20 -12.14 -15.54
N ALA A 192 -12.63 -12.30 -16.72
CA ALA A 192 -12.11 -13.59 -17.19
C ALA A 192 -10.99 -14.12 -16.29
N VAL A 193 -10.22 -13.24 -15.65
CA VAL A 193 -9.18 -13.62 -14.67
C VAL A 193 -9.78 -14.35 -13.46
N ALA A 194 -11.02 -14.03 -13.08
CA ALA A 194 -11.74 -14.72 -11.98
C ALA A 194 -12.00 -16.20 -12.27
N ARG A 195 -11.82 -16.68 -13.50
CA ARG A 195 -11.92 -18.10 -13.87
C ARG A 195 -10.63 -18.88 -13.59
N HIS A 196 -9.51 -18.18 -13.39
CA HIS A 196 -8.22 -18.79 -13.12
C HIS A 196 -8.00 -18.97 -11.61
N ARG A 197 -8.32 -20.16 -11.09
CA ARG A 197 -8.21 -20.50 -9.64
C ARG A 197 -6.84 -20.14 -9.07
N ALA A 198 -5.77 -20.43 -9.82
CA ALA A 198 -4.41 -20.13 -9.38
C ALA A 198 -4.17 -18.62 -9.13
N VAL A 199 -4.74 -17.76 -9.99
CA VAL A 199 -4.69 -16.30 -9.80
C VAL A 199 -5.53 -15.88 -8.60
N LEU A 200 -6.73 -16.45 -8.42
CA LEU A 200 -7.57 -16.15 -7.25
C LEU A 200 -6.88 -16.47 -5.92
N TYR A 201 -6.20 -17.63 -5.82
CA TYR A 201 -5.39 -17.96 -4.64
C TYR A 201 -4.27 -16.94 -4.41
N ALA A 202 -3.59 -16.52 -5.48
CA ALA A 202 -2.54 -15.50 -5.39
C ALA A 202 -3.10 -14.14 -4.92
N LEU A 203 -4.24 -13.70 -5.45
CA LEU A 203 -4.92 -12.47 -5.03
C LEU A 203 -5.40 -12.55 -3.57
N ALA A 204 -5.95 -13.70 -3.14
CA ALA A 204 -6.36 -13.94 -1.75
C ALA A 204 -5.14 -13.90 -0.80
N THR A 205 -4.00 -14.48 -1.20
CA THR A 205 -2.74 -14.38 -0.44
C THR A 205 -2.32 -12.93 -0.25
N THR A 206 -2.38 -12.11 -1.32
CA THR A 206 -2.07 -10.68 -1.25
C THR A 206 -3.05 -9.94 -0.34
N ALA A 207 -4.35 -10.22 -0.44
CA ALA A 207 -5.36 -9.59 0.41
C ALA A 207 -5.15 -9.93 1.90
N LEU A 208 -4.89 -11.20 2.24
CA LEU A 208 -4.61 -11.62 3.62
C LEU A 208 -3.33 -10.99 4.19
N TRP A 209 -2.24 -10.96 3.42
CA TRP A 209 -1.01 -10.27 3.80
C TRP A 209 -1.26 -8.79 4.07
N ALA A 210 -1.95 -8.12 3.16
CA ALA A 210 -2.27 -6.71 3.27
C ALA A 210 -3.20 -6.41 4.46
N THR A 211 -4.19 -7.28 4.72
CA THR A 211 -5.07 -7.20 5.89
C THR A 211 -4.25 -7.22 7.18
N GLY A 212 -3.38 -8.22 7.33
CA GLY A 212 -2.56 -8.35 8.54
C GLY A 212 -1.63 -7.17 8.75
N GLY A 213 -0.94 -6.72 7.70
CA GLY A 213 -0.06 -5.56 7.77
C GLY A 213 -0.81 -4.29 8.17
N LEU A 214 -1.93 -3.99 7.53
CA LEU A 214 -2.69 -2.76 7.80
C LEU A 214 -3.49 -2.80 9.10
N THR A 215 -3.82 -3.98 9.63
CA THR A 215 -4.35 -4.12 10.99
C THR A 215 -3.42 -3.47 12.02
N VAL A 216 -2.11 -3.64 11.86
CA VAL A 216 -1.12 -3.06 12.75
C VAL A 216 -0.70 -1.65 12.30
N PHE A 217 -0.37 -1.45 11.02
CA PHE A 217 0.16 -0.18 10.52
C PHE A 217 -0.78 0.99 10.76
N THR A 218 -2.07 0.80 10.52
CA THR A 218 -3.09 1.84 10.71
C THR A 218 -3.05 2.42 12.12
N TYR A 219 -2.92 1.57 13.12
CA TYR A 219 -2.98 1.95 14.53
C TYR A 219 -1.62 1.90 15.24
N LEU A 220 -0.52 1.80 14.51
CA LEU A 220 0.85 1.63 15.06
C LEU A 220 1.21 2.70 16.10
N SER A 221 0.75 3.92 15.90
CA SER A 221 0.99 5.03 16.83
C SER A 221 0.37 4.81 18.23
N VAL A 222 -0.68 3.99 18.34
CA VAL A 222 -1.37 3.76 19.63
C VAL A 222 -0.51 2.93 20.59
N PRO A 223 -0.08 1.69 20.24
CA PRO A 223 0.80 0.93 21.14
C PRO A 223 2.14 1.62 21.38
N LEU A 224 2.70 2.34 20.40
CA LEU A 224 3.93 3.10 20.59
C LEU A 224 3.77 4.23 21.61
N ARG A 225 2.67 4.97 21.59
CA ARG A 225 2.35 5.96 22.64
C ARG A 225 2.19 5.30 24.02
N GLY A 226 1.60 4.12 24.09
CA GLY A 226 1.52 3.32 25.31
C GLY A 226 2.88 2.96 25.92
N LEU A 227 3.91 2.81 25.10
CA LEU A 227 5.31 2.64 25.51
C LEU A 227 6.05 3.96 25.79
N GLY A 228 5.34 5.10 25.77
CA GLY A 228 5.90 6.42 26.02
C GLY A 228 6.69 7.01 24.85
N PHE A 229 6.46 6.56 23.61
CA PHE A 229 6.98 7.22 22.42
C PHE A 229 6.28 8.58 22.24
N ASN A 230 7.05 9.64 22.08
CA ASN A 230 6.54 10.94 21.68
C ASN A 230 6.32 11.00 20.15
N ALA A 231 5.86 12.13 19.63
CA ALA A 231 5.59 12.28 18.19
C ALA A 231 6.84 12.11 17.30
N TYR A 232 7.99 12.60 17.77
CA TYR A 232 9.27 12.43 17.08
C TYR A 232 9.68 10.94 17.03
N ASP A 233 9.54 10.22 18.14
CA ASP A 233 9.84 8.79 18.22
C ASP A 233 8.92 7.97 17.30
N ILE A 234 7.63 8.32 17.21
CA ILE A 234 6.67 7.69 16.29
C ILE A 234 7.08 7.94 14.84
N SER A 235 7.45 9.16 14.50
CA SER A 235 7.94 9.49 13.15
C SER A 235 9.23 8.75 12.83
N LEU A 236 10.12 8.56 13.80
CA LEU A 236 11.31 7.72 13.67
C LEU A 236 10.93 6.25 13.43
N ALA A 237 9.96 5.70 14.14
CA ALA A 237 9.47 4.35 13.92
C ALA A 237 8.88 4.17 12.51
N LEU A 238 8.14 5.17 12.00
CA LEU A 238 7.65 5.19 10.62
C LEU A 238 8.79 5.29 9.60
N LEU A 239 9.86 6.05 9.89
CA LEU A 239 11.07 6.10 9.08
C LEU A 239 11.77 4.73 9.05
N VAL A 240 11.94 4.09 10.21
CA VAL A 240 12.51 2.73 10.33
C VAL A 240 11.70 1.74 9.50
N PHE A 241 10.37 1.78 9.59
CA PHE A 241 9.49 0.96 8.76
C PHE A 241 9.66 1.26 7.26
N GLY A 242 9.69 2.53 6.87
CA GLY A 242 9.87 2.94 5.48
C GLY A 242 11.21 2.48 4.89
N CYS A 243 12.31 2.67 5.62
CA CYS A 243 13.64 2.16 5.22
C CYS A 243 13.62 0.63 5.09
N ALA A 244 13.04 -0.06 6.08
CA ALA A 244 12.91 -1.52 6.05
C ALA A 244 12.07 -1.99 4.87
N ALA A 245 10.97 -1.31 4.56
CA ALA A 245 10.12 -1.59 3.40
C ALA A 245 10.88 -1.41 2.07
N ALA A 246 11.68 -0.35 1.93
CA ALA A 246 12.51 -0.12 0.75
C ALA A 246 13.56 -1.23 0.58
N ILE A 247 14.27 -1.59 1.66
CA ILE A 247 15.23 -2.70 1.69
C ILE A 247 14.52 -4.02 1.34
N GLY A 248 13.39 -4.29 1.97
CA GLY A 248 12.58 -5.49 1.74
C GLY A 248 12.14 -5.63 0.28
N ASN A 249 11.63 -4.55 -0.31
CA ASN A 249 11.21 -4.53 -1.71
C ASN A 249 12.39 -4.84 -2.67
N MET A 250 13.58 -4.29 -2.40
CA MET A 250 14.79 -4.58 -3.17
C MET A 250 15.26 -6.03 -2.98
N LEU A 251 15.33 -6.50 -1.74
CA LEU A 251 15.72 -7.88 -1.42
C LEU A 251 14.72 -8.89 -2.00
N GLY A 252 13.43 -8.60 -1.95
CA GLY A 252 12.39 -9.45 -2.51
C GLY A 252 12.55 -9.68 -4.02
N GLY A 253 12.91 -8.64 -4.77
CA GLY A 253 13.29 -8.78 -6.18
C GLY A 253 14.53 -9.65 -6.37
N LEU A 254 15.64 -9.29 -5.71
CA LEU A 254 16.91 -10.01 -5.82
C LEU A 254 16.81 -11.49 -5.39
N LEU A 255 16.12 -11.77 -4.30
CA LEU A 255 15.92 -13.15 -3.82
C LEU A 255 15.00 -13.93 -4.75
N SER A 256 13.96 -13.28 -5.32
CA SER A 256 13.08 -13.91 -6.28
C SER A 256 13.83 -14.41 -7.52
N ASP A 257 14.85 -13.67 -7.97
CA ASP A 257 15.70 -14.07 -9.10
C ASP A 257 16.67 -15.21 -8.70
N ARG A 258 17.13 -15.28 -7.44
CA ARG A 258 18.15 -16.26 -6.99
C ARG A 258 17.56 -17.58 -6.51
N ILE A 259 16.56 -17.52 -5.65
CA ILE A 259 15.97 -18.71 -4.98
C ILE A 259 14.54 -19.00 -5.44
N GLY A 260 14.01 -18.15 -6.35
CA GLY A 260 12.66 -18.27 -6.88
C GLY A 260 11.62 -17.47 -6.08
N HIS A 261 10.50 -17.18 -6.75
CA HIS A 261 9.45 -16.29 -6.21
C HIS A 261 8.66 -16.92 -5.06
N VAL A 262 8.35 -18.23 -5.08
CA VAL A 262 7.58 -18.87 -3.99
C VAL A 262 8.39 -18.97 -2.69
N PRO A 263 9.64 -19.44 -2.69
CA PRO A 263 10.48 -19.42 -1.47
C PRO A 263 10.67 -18.01 -0.92
N THR A 264 10.91 -17.00 -1.79
CA THR A 264 11.06 -15.60 -1.36
C THR A 264 9.79 -15.05 -0.73
N ALA A 265 8.63 -15.29 -1.36
CA ALA A 265 7.34 -14.89 -0.82
C ALA A 265 7.05 -15.56 0.52
N SER A 266 7.37 -16.87 0.66
CA SER A 266 7.19 -17.63 1.90
C SER A 266 8.06 -17.09 3.02
N LEU A 267 9.34 -16.80 2.74
CA LEU A 267 10.26 -16.21 3.71
C LEU A 267 9.77 -14.83 4.16
N GLY A 268 9.34 -13.98 3.22
CA GLY A 268 8.80 -12.66 3.51
C GLY A 268 7.54 -12.72 4.39
N LEU A 269 6.59 -13.61 4.07
CA LEU A 269 5.38 -13.81 4.89
C LEU A 269 5.71 -14.38 6.27
N ALA A 270 6.61 -15.36 6.37
CA ALA A 270 7.02 -15.95 7.64
C ALA A 270 7.66 -14.90 8.55
N THR A 271 8.63 -14.14 8.03
CA THR A 271 9.29 -13.06 8.77
C THR A 271 8.30 -12.00 9.22
N SER A 272 7.39 -11.60 8.34
CA SER A 272 6.35 -10.60 8.64
C SER A 272 5.39 -11.11 9.72
N ALA A 273 4.86 -12.33 9.59
CA ALA A 273 3.95 -12.92 10.58
C ALA A 273 4.59 -13.03 11.95
N LEU A 274 5.83 -13.56 12.00
CA LEU A 274 6.57 -13.70 13.25
C LEU A 274 6.83 -12.35 13.91
N ALA A 275 7.29 -11.35 13.14
CA ALA A 275 7.56 -10.02 13.67
C ALA A 275 6.29 -9.36 14.21
N LEU A 276 5.15 -9.49 13.55
CA LEU A 276 3.85 -8.97 14.03
C LEU A 276 3.40 -9.67 15.32
N ILE A 277 3.47 -10.99 15.38
CA ILE A 277 3.12 -11.77 16.59
C ILE A 277 4.02 -11.36 17.75
N LEU A 278 5.33 -11.26 17.51
CA LEU A 278 6.29 -10.87 18.54
C LEU A 278 6.10 -9.42 19.02
N GLN A 279 5.53 -8.51 18.21
CA GLN A 279 5.12 -7.18 18.70
C GLN A 279 4.08 -7.28 19.82
N SER A 280 3.06 -8.14 19.67
CA SER A 280 2.07 -8.38 20.72
C SER A 280 2.69 -8.99 21.98
N VAL A 281 3.62 -9.93 21.80
CA VAL A 281 4.36 -10.55 22.92
C VAL A 281 5.22 -9.49 23.64
N ALA A 282 5.92 -8.65 22.89
CA ALA A 282 6.75 -7.59 23.46
C ALA A 282 5.91 -6.57 24.25
N LEU A 283 4.75 -6.18 23.73
CA LEU A 283 3.85 -5.26 24.42
C LEU A 283 3.29 -5.81 25.74
N LYS A 284 3.18 -7.14 25.86
CA LYS A 284 2.62 -7.78 27.06
C LYS A 284 3.69 -8.20 28.09
N PHE A 285 4.87 -8.57 27.64
CA PHE A 285 5.86 -9.28 28.46
C PHE A 285 7.25 -8.67 28.48
N ALA A 286 7.60 -7.74 27.59
CA ALA A 286 8.92 -7.14 27.61
C ALA A 286 9.08 -6.18 28.80
N ALA A 287 10.26 -6.20 29.40
CA ALA A 287 10.61 -5.23 30.43
C ALA A 287 10.59 -3.80 29.85
N PRO A 288 10.07 -2.80 30.59
CA PRO A 288 9.88 -1.44 30.06
C PRO A 288 11.12 -0.81 29.45
N GLU A 289 12.30 -1.08 30.01
CA GLU A 289 13.59 -0.58 29.54
C GLU A 289 14.00 -1.13 28.16
N HIS A 290 13.53 -2.33 27.79
CA HIS A 290 13.85 -2.97 26.52
C HIS A 290 12.72 -2.89 25.48
N ALA A 291 11.47 -2.64 25.93
CA ALA A 291 10.29 -2.70 25.09
C ALA A 291 10.38 -1.76 23.88
N ARG A 292 10.92 -0.55 24.03
CA ARG A 292 11.09 0.42 22.94
C ARG A 292 12.04 -0.11 21.85
N THR A 293 13.21 -0.60 22.23
CA THR A 293 14.21 -1.13 21.28
C THR A 293 13.69 -2.37 20.58
N ILE A 294 13.05 -3.28 21.32
CA ILE A 294 12.45 -4.50 20.76
C ILE A 294 11.38 -4.13 19.73
N MET A 295 10.49 -3.16 20.03
CA MET A 295 9.47 -2.72 19.09
C MET A 295 10.06 -2.15 17.81
N LEU A 296 11.09 -1.31 17.86
CA LEU A 296 11.75 -0.78 16.66
C LEU A 296 12.39 -1.88 15.82
N LEU A 297 13.05 -2.87 16.45
CA LEU A 297 13.61 -4.02 15.74
C LEU A 297 12.52 -4.87 15.08
N LEU A 298 11.40 -5.09 15.76
CA LEU A 298 10.29 -5.87 15.21
C LEU A 298 9.57 -5.11 14.08
N VAL A 299 9.42 -3.80 14.17
CA VAL A 299 8.92 -2.93 13.09
C VAL A 299 9.86 -3.01 11.88
N PHE A 300 11.17 -3.01 12.08
CA PHE A 300 12.15 -3.17 11.02
C PHE A 300 12.07 -4.55 10.36
N CYS A 301 12.03 -5.63 11.11
CA CYS A 301 11.90 -7.00 10.60
C CYS A 301 10.58 -7.18 9.82
N TRP A 302 9.47 -6.65 10.35
CA TRP A 302 8.19 -6.65 9.68
C TRP A 302 8.22 -5.87 8.35
N GLY A 303 8.83 -4.69 8.33
CA GLY A 303 8.99 -3.89 7.11
C GLY A 303 9.74 -4.65 6.02
N ILE A 304 10.89 -5.28 6.36
CA ILE A 304 11.65 -6.09 5.41
C ILE A 304 10.82 -7.27 4.90
N GLY A 305 10.29 -8.09 5.81
CA GLY A 305 9.56 -9.32 5.44
C GLY A 305 8.31 -9.01 4.62
N GLY A 306 7.50 -8.07 5.09
CA GLY A 306 6.25 -7.70 4.43
C GLY A 306 6.46 -7.17 3.01
N TRP A 307 7.44 -6.29 2.81
CA TRP A 307 7.68 -5.71 1.49
C TRP A 307 8.57 -6.58 0.59
N ALA A 308 9.29 -7.57 1.11
CA ALA A 308 9.94 -8.58 0.29
C ALA A 308 8.94 -9.53 -0.39
N PHE A 309 7.78 -9.75 0.23
CA PHE A 309 6.69 -10.53 -0.34
C PHE A 309 6.16 -9.94 -1.66
N TYR A 310 5.96 -8.62 -1.75
CA TYR A 310 5.20 -8.00 -2.83
C TYR A 310 5.83 -8.19 -4.23
N PRO A 311 7.13 -7.92 -4.48
CA PRO A 311 7.76 -8.19 -5.78
C PRO A 311 7.83 -9.68 -6.11
N ALA A 312 8.04 -10.55 -5.12
CA ALA A 312 8.02 -11.99 -5.33
C ALA A 312 6.62 -12.48 -5.75
N GLN A 313 5.56 -11.94 -5.17
CA GLN A 313 4.18 -12.22 -5.54
C GLN A 313 3.84 -11.70 -6.94
N ALA A 314 4.34 -10.52 -7.31
CA ALA A 314 4.18 -9.99 -8.67
C ALA A 314 4.83 -10.90 -9.71
N ALA A 315 6.05 -11.38 -9.45
CA ALA A 315 6.76 -12.34 -10.30
C ALA A 315 6.00 -13.67 -10.40
N ASN A 316 5.44 -14.15 -9.29
CA ASN A 316 4.60 -15.34 -9.25
C ASN A 316 3.36 -15.20 -10.17
N LEU A 317 2.66 -14.06 -10.11
CA LEU A 317 1.49 -13.80 -10.95
C LEU A 317 1.83 -13.73 -12.43
N ILE A 318 2.95 -13.12 -12.79
CA ILE A 318 3.43 -13.06 -14.19
C ILE A 318 3.69 -14.48 -14.75
N ARG A 319 4.31 -15.34 -13.92
CA ARG A 319 4.62 -16.73 -14.31
C ARG A 319 3.37 -17.59 -14.43
N LEU A 320 2.37 -17.37 -13.58
CA LEU A 320 1.13 -18.16 -13.60
C LEU A 320 0.34 -17.98 -14.88
N GLU A 321 0.24 -16.73 -15.34
CA GLU A 321 -0.58 -16.36 -16.48
C GLU A 321 0.13 -15.27 -17.31
N PRO A 322 1.14 -15.62 -18.10
CA PRO A 322 1.94 -14.66 -18.86
C PRO A 322 1.09 -13.80 -19.82
N GLN A 323 0.06 -14.41 -20.44
CA GLN A 323 -0.79 -13.76 -21.43
C GLN A 323 -1.69 -12.67 -20.84
N ILE A 324 -2.06 -12.77 -19.56
CA ILE A 324 -2.92 -11.81 -18.86
C ILE A 324 -2.22 -11.14 -17.68
N SER A 325 -0.90 -11.21 -17.65
CA SER A 325 -0.07 -10.74 -16.52
C SER A 325 -0.34 -9.28 -16.14
N MET A 326 -0.53 -8.38 -17.10
CA MET A 326 -0.85 -6.97 -16.82
C MET A 326 -2.21 -6.81 -16.09
N ILE A 327 -3.19 -7.62 -16.45
CA ILE A 327 -4.50 -7.63 -15.80
C ILE A 327 -4.37 -8.23 -14.40
N ALA A 328 -3.65 -9.34 -14.27
CA ALA A 328 -3.40 -10.00 -12.98
C ALA A 328 -2.67 -9.08 -11.99
N LEU A 329 -1.65 -8.32 -12.43
CA LEU A 329 -0.97 -7.33 -11.62
C LEU A 329 -1.88 -6.16 -11.21
N SER A 330 -2.74 -5.69 -12.10
CA SER A 330 -3.74 -4.66 -11.77
C SER A 330 -4.74 -5.15 -10.70
N LEU A 331 -5.20 -6.41 -10.81
CA LEU A 331 -6.08 -7.01 -9.82
C LEU A 331 -5.34 -7.30 -8.50
N ASN A 332 -4.04 -7.60 -8.55
CA ASN A 332 -3.21 -7.75 -7.36
C ASN A 332 -3.12 -6.43 -6.56
N ALA A 333 -2.99 -5.30 -7.24
CA ALA A 333 -3.06 -4.00 -6.58
C ALA A 333 -4.45 -3.76 -5.95
N SER A 334 -5.54 -4.10 -6.65
CA SER A 334 -6.90 -4.01 -6.08
C SER A 334 -7.08 -4.94 -4.88
N ALA A 335 -6.56 -6.18 -4.94
CA ALA A 335 -6.59 -7.13 -3.82
C ALA A 335 -5.79 -6.62 -2.61
N MET A 336 -4.64 -5.99 -2.85
CA MET A 336 -3.84 -5.34 -1.81
C MET A 336 -4.64 -4.22 -1.12
N TYR A 337 -5.26 -3.33 -1.87
CA TYR A 337 -6.06 -2.25 -1.28
C TYR A 337 -7.35 -2.76 -0.62
N LEU A 338 -7.95 -3.84 -1.12
CA LEU A 338 -9.05 -4.51 -0.42
C LEU A 338 -8.58 -5.05 0.94
N GLY A 339 -7.41 -5.67 0.97
CA GLY A 339 -6.77 -6.10 2.22
C GLY A 339 -6.47 -4.91 3.15
N PHE A 340 -6.03 -3.76 2.62
CA PHE A 340 -5.84 -2.54 3.39
C PHE A 340 -7.13 -2.07 4.06
N ALA A 341 -8.24 -2.09 3.32
CA ALA A 341 -9.56 -1.75 3.86
C ALA A 341 -9.98 -2.71 4.97
N MET A 342 -9.84 -4.02 4.73
CA MET A 342 -10.13 -5.05 5.73
C MET A 342 -9.24 -4.91 6.97
N GLY A 343 -7.97 -4.58 6.80
CA GLY A 343 -7.02 -4.34 7.88
C GLY A 343 -7.40 -3.14 8.73
N GLY A 344 -7.82 -2.03 8.11
CA GLY A 344 -8.32 -0.86 8.83
C GLY A 344 -9.54 -1.17 9.70
N VAL A 345 -10.49 -1.95 9.18
CA VAL A 345 -11.67 -2.41 9.94
C VAL A 345 -11.25 -3.37 11.06
N ALA A 346 -10.47 -4.41 10.72
CA ALA A 346 -10.04 -5.42 11.70
C ALA A 346 -9.25 -4.80 12.84
N GLY A 347 -8.29 -3.91 12.54
CA GLY A 347 -7.52 -3.21 13.56
C GLY A 347 -8.38 -2.31 14.46
N GLY A 348 -9.41 -1.65 13.88
CA GLY A 348 -10.37 -0.88 14.65
C GLY A 348 -11.18 -1.75 15.62
N ILE A 349 -11.65 -2.91 15.19
CA ILE A 349 -12.37 -3.86 16.03
C ILE A 349 -11.44 -4.37 17.16
N VAL A 350 -10.21 -4.81 16.79
CA VAL A 350 -9.23 -5.29 17.77
C VAL A 350 -8.94 -4.22 18.82
N LEU A 351 -8.68 -2.99 18.38
CA LEU A 351 -8.39 -1.88 19.30
C LEU A 351 -9.57 -1.57 20.25
N GLY A 352 -10.80 -1.66 19.75
CA GLY A 352 -12.00 -1.38 20.53
C GLY A 352 -12.41 -2.50 21.50
N VAL A 353 -12.11 -3.76 21.19
CA VAL A 353 -12.58 -4.94 21.95
C VAL A 353 -11.47 -5.58 22.78
N LEU A 354 -10.27 -5.75 22.22
CA LEU A 354 -9.16 -6.48 22.84
C LEU A 354 -8.07 -5.55 23.38
N GLY A 355 -7.82 -4.44 22.67
CA GLY A 355 -6.80 -3.47 23.03
C GLY A 355 -5.57 -3.45 22.09
N PRO A 356 -4.68 -2.45 22.29
CA PRO A 356 -3.55 -2.21 21.36
C PRO A 356 -2.52 -3.33 21.35
N SER A 357 -2.37 -4.10 22.43
CA SER A 357 -1.43 -5.23 22.51
C SER A 357 -1.80 -6.41 21.62
N ASP A 358 -3.05 -6.50 21.16
CA ASP A 358 -3.53 -7.63 20.37
C ASP A 358 -3.52 -7.38 18.85
N LEU A 359 -3.22 -6.15 18.42
CA LEU A 359 -3.11 -5.79 17.00
C LEU A 359 -2.10 -6.69 16.26
N GLY A 360 -0.91 -6.88 16.83
CA GLY A 360 0.15 -7.70 16.23
C GLY A 360 -0.23 -9.18 16.13
N TRP A 361 -0.95 -9.69 17.13
CA TRP A 361 -1.43 -11.07 17.16
C TRP A 361 -2.40 -11.34 16.01
N ILE A 362 -3.43 -10.54 15.90
CA ILE A 362 -4.46 -10.67 14.84
C ILE A 362 -3.85 -10.41 13.46
N GLY A 363 -3.04 -9.36 13.33
CA GLY A 363 -2.33 -9.06 12.08
C GLY A 363 -1.40 -10.18 11.65
N GLY A 364 -0.62 -10.73 12.59
CA GLY A 364 0.28 -11.84 12.37
C GLY A 364 -0.43 -13.14 11.96
N CYS A 365 -1.58 -13.45 12.59
CA CYS A 365 -2.41 -14.60 12.20
C CYS A 365 -2.94 -14.46 10.75
N SER A 366 -3.34 -13.26 10.33
CA SER A 366 -3.76 -13.01 8.95
C SER A 366 -2.61 -13.25 7.96
N VAL A 367 -1.38 -12.77 8.28
CA VAL A 367 -0.20 -13.01 7.43
C VAL A 367 0.20 -14.50 7.45
N ALA A 368 0.08 -15.18 8.59
CA ALA A 368 0.30 -16.63 8.68
C ALA A 368 -0.71 -17.42 7.82
N ALA A 369 -1.97 -16.99 7.79
CA ALA A 369 -2.98 -17.55 6.88
C ALA A 369 -2.63 -17.33 5.41
N ALA A 370 -2.05 -16.16 5.05
CA ALA A 370 -1.53 -15.90 3.71
C ALA A 370 -0.39 -16.87 3.35
N LEU A 371 0.52 -17.15 4.29
CA LEU A 371 1.60 -18.11 4.12
C LEU A 371 1.05 -19.53 3.94
N ALA A 372 0.11 -19.94 4.79
CA ALA A 372 -0.53 -21.27 4.68
C ALA A 372 -1.21 -21.44 3.31
N LEU A 373 -1.92 -20.42 2.84
CA LEU A 373 -2.59 -20.43 1.53
C LEU A 373 -1.59 -20.54 0.37
N LEU A 374 -0.46 -19.81 0.44
CA LEU A 374 0.61 -19.87 -0.55
C LEU A 374 1.22 -21.28 -0.64
N LEU A 375 1.52 -21.91 0.51
CA LEU A 375 2.13 -23.23 0.59
C LEU A 375 1.14 -24.32 0.18
N PHE A 376 -0.13 -24.23 0.59
CA PHE A 376 -1.19 -25.17 0.21
C PHE A 376 -1.39 -25.21 -1.30
N ARG A 377 -1.39 -24.06 -1.95
CA ARG A 377 -1.45 -23.96 -3.40
C ARG A 377 -0.25 -24.65 -4.07
N GLY A 378 0.97 -24.42 -3.56
CA GLY A 378 2.18 -25.08 -4.08
C GLY A 378 2.06 -26.61 -4.04
N TRP A 379 1.46 -27.14 -3.00
CA TRP A 379 1.19 -28.58 -2.86
C TRP A 379 0.17 -29.11 -3.87
N LEU A 380 -0.85 -28.34 -4.23
CA LEU A 380 -1.86 -28.72 -5.25
C LEU A 380 -1.29 -28.72 -6.68
N GLU A 381 -0.28 -27.90 -6.95
CA GLU A 381 0.35 -27.75 -8.27
C GLU A 381 1.54 -28.71 -8.49
N VAL A 382 2.00 -29.44 -7.47
CA VAL A 382 2.97 -30.51 -7.65
C VAL A 382 2.32 -31.59 -8.54
N PRO A 383 2.81 -31.85 -9.76
CA PRO A 383 2.28 -32.94 -10.57
C PRO A 383 2.43 -34.22 -9.75
N LYS A 384 1.40 -35.06 -9.76
CA LYS A 384 1.51 -36.46 -9.27
C LYS A 384 2.50 -37.20 -10.20
N LEU A 385 3.79 -36.91 -10.03
CA LEU A 385 4.89 -37.73 -10.60
C LEU A 385 4.91 -39.08 -9.92
N GLY A 386 3.92 -39.91 -10.22
CA GLY A 386 3.76 -41.21 -9.60
C GLY A 386 2.89 -42.19 -10.37
N LYS A 387 2.60 -41.96 -11.66
CA LYS A 387 1.88 -42.94 -12.50
C LYS A 387 2.47 -43.03 -13.92
N ILE A 388 3.79 -43.12 -14.05
CA ILE A 388 4.44 -43.62 -15.25
C ILE A 388 5.61 -44.49 -14.74
N ALA A 389 5.27 -45.64 -14.16
CA ALA A 389 6.13 -46.80 -14.05
C ALA A 389 5.20 -47.98 -13.67
N GLY A 390 4.65 -48.61 -14.67
CA GLY A 390 3.83 -49.80 -14.58
C GLY A 390 3.50 -50.25 -15.98
#